data_dbacff6b177fa41a20c99b40d02c8fe5
#
_entry.id   dbacff6b177fa41a20c99b40d02c8fe5
#
_cell.length_a   1.000
_cell.length_b   1.000
_cell.length_c   1.000
_cell.angle_alpha   90.00
_cell.angle_beta   90.00
_cell.angle_gamma   90.00
#
_symmetry.space_group_name_H-M   'P 1'
#
loop_
_entity.id
_entity.type
_entity.pdbx_description
1 polymer ?
#
loop_
_entity_poly.entity_id
_entity_poly.type
_entity_poly.pdbx_seq_one_letter_code
_entity_poly.pdbx_strand_id
1 'polypeptide(L)'
;VKRQPVETHTERRLLTAMIVSDNFLAAATPILDAALFATPHAQQIVRWCVDYFQQYGGAPKRHIESLYLAWAAKQGEEDDHADALHGFLSELSDQYEDGEDQNVPFLLDELSTFLTLRKATALRDGLEWALLEGDVARIAESIEEFHQVGYETEAGFDLLGEEAPWQRAFAEPPDAMLSFPGEAGEFLGPALVRDSLIAIQGPEKRGKTWWCVEFVMRALRNRKKVAFFQVGDLSEGQLMKRMGVRLSGRPLWKTQCGRVAVPVGIERADTGDDEGAPPFAVEVRHKICRHPVSYAGSLRAVRRFLRGCGIPANRPYLMSSVHSNSSINVAGITTILQTWQRTRDFVPDVIVIDYADILAPEDARQVGRDRINETWMALRRLSQDYHALVLVPTQADAASYEQVTQSMRNFSEDKRKQAHCTGVLGLNQTPPEKQAQVMRLNWIVLRESPFLAHRCLYVGQCPTLGRAYCCGAVL
;
A
#
# COMPACT_ATOMS: atom_id res chain seq x y z
N VAL A 1 -20.87 -28.03 -23.07
CA VAL A 1 -20.64 -26.57 -22.90
C VAL A 1 -20.68 -25.97 -24.29
N LYS A 2 -21.65 -25.09 -24.57
CA LYS A 2 -21.75 -24.38 -25.87
C LYS A 2 -20.60 -23.37 -25.95
N ARG A 3 -19.72 -23.52 -26.93
CA ARG A 3 -18.74 -22.48 -27.31
C ARG A 3 -19.52 -21.22 -27.70
N GLN A 4 -19.21 -20.09 -27.10
CA GLN A 4 -19.84 -18.81 -27.46
C GLN A 4 -19.13 -18.21 -28.67
N PRO A 5 -19.86 -17.73 -29.70
CA PRO A 5 -19.30 -17.14 -30.94
C PRO A 5 -18.61 -15.77 -30.74
N VAL A 6 -18.76 -15.16 -29.57
CA VAL A 6 -18.28 -13.78 -29.29
C VAL A 6 -16.75 -13.67 -29.24
N GLU A 7 -16.04 -14.74 -28.84
CA GLU A 7 -14.56 -14.70 -28.72
C GLU A 7 -13.85 -14.55 -30.06
N THR A 8 -14.38 -15.12 -31.13
CA THR A 8 -13.73 -15.10 -32.46
C THR A 8 -13.70 -13.70 -33.08
N HIS A 9 -14.73 -12.85 -32.84
CA HIS A 9 -14.81 -11.52 -33.39
C HIS A 9 -13.82 -10.56 -32.68
N THR A 10 -13.73 -10.63 -31.36
CA THR A 10 -12.78 -9.82 -30.56
C THR A 10 -11.35 -10.17 -30.93
N GLU A 11 -11.00 -11.46 -31.00
CA GLU A 11 -9.65 -11.89 -31.39
C GLU A 11 -9.25 -11.37 -32.77
N ARG A 12 -10.14 -11.46 -33.78
CA ARG A 12 -9.88 -10.95 -35.14
C ARG A 12 -9.64 -9.44 -35.12
N ARG A 13 -10.46 -8.67 -34.42
CA ARG A 13 -10.32 -7.21 -34.32
C ARG A 13 -8.98 -6.82 -33.66
N LEU A 14 -8.56 -7.53 -32.62
CA LEU A 14 -7.28 -7.31 -31.95
C LEU A 14 -6.11 -7.62 -32.88
N LEU A 15 -6.17 -8.73 -33.64
CA LEU A 15 -5.15 -9.09 -34.61
C LEU A 15 -5.04 -8.05 -35.73
N THR A 16 -6.17 -7.58 -36.24
CA THR A 16 -6.19 -6.48 -37.25
C THR A 16 -5.52 -5.23 -36.67
N ALA A 17 -5.85 -4.84 -35.43
CA ALA A 17 -5.23 -3.69 -34.79
C ALA A 17 -3.71 -3.85 -34.61
N MET A 18 -3.22 -5.05 -34.29
CA MET A 18 -1.79 -5.34 -34.19
C MET A 18 -1.07 -5.23 -35.55
N ILE A 19 -1.75 -5.58 -36.63
CA ILE A 19 -1.17 -5.51 -37.98
C ILE A 19 -1.08 -4.05 -38.47
N VAL A 20 -2.07 -3.20 -38.15
CA VAL A 20 -2.23 -1.89 -38.82
C VAL A 20 -1.85 -0.68 -37.96
N SER A 21 -1.92 -0.78 -36.61
CA SER A 21 -1.77 0.36 -35.71
C SER A 21 -0.43 0.33 -34.96
N ASP A 22 0.45 1.28 -35.29
CA ASP A 22 1.74 1.46 -34.61
C ASP A 22 1.55 1.72 -33.11
N ASN A 23 0.60 2.61 -32.76
CA ASN A 23 0.34 2.99 -31.37
C ASN A 23 -0.26 1.85 -30.54
N PHE A 24 -1.19 1.08 -31.14
CA PHE A 24 -1.76 -0.07 -30.47
C PHE A 24 -0.71 -1.15 -30.22
N LEU A 25 0.07 -1.51 -31.25
CA LEU A 25 1.09 -2.56 -31.13
C LEU A 25 2.19 -2.18 -30.13
N ALA A 26 2.61 -0.90 -30.13
CA ALA A 26 3.58 -0.40 -29.15
C ALA A 26 3.10 -0.58 -27.72
N ALA A 27 1.85 -0.22 -27.42
CA ALA A 27 1.27 -0.34 -26.09
C ALA A 27 0.91 -1.80 -25.72
N ALA A 28 0.56 -2.63 -26.70
CA ALA A 28 0.17 -4.02 -26.49
C ALA A 28 1.38 -4.95 -26.30
N THR A 29 2.51 -4.70 -26.97
CA THR A 29 3.69 -5.59 -26.99
C THR A 29 4.13 -6.07 -25.60
N PRO A 30 4.18 -5.23 -24.55
CA PRO A 30 4.63 -5.68 -23.21
C PRO A 30 3.74 -6.74 -22.54
N ILE A 31 2.47 -6.83 -22.95
CA ILE A 31 1.48 -7.74 -22.33
C ILE A 31 1.11 -8.91 -23.26
N LEU A 32 1.58 -8.89 -24.51
CA LEU A 32 1.27 -9.92 -25.49
C LEU A 32 1.98 -11.24 -25.16
N ASP A 33 1.18 -12.30 -25.06
CA ASP A 33 1.63 -13.67 -25.05
C ASP A 33 0.92 -14.44 -26.17
N ALA A 34 1.67 -14.80 -27.22
CA ALA A 34 1.13 -15.49 -28.36
C ALA A 34 0.45 -16.82 -28.01
N ALA A 35 0.90 -17.51 -26.94
CA ALA A 35 0.31 -18.79 -26.52
C ALA A 35 -1.13 -18.67 -26.04
N LEU A 36 -1.58 -17.49 -25.66
CA LEU A 36 -2.95 -17.23 -25.19
C LEU A 36 -3.98 -17.10 -26.33
N PHE A 37 -3.55 -17.00 -27.57
CA PHE A 37 -4.44 -16.91 -28.74
C PHE A 37 -4.97 -18.31 -29.12
N ALA A 38 -6.23 -18.33 -29.62
CA ALA A 38 -6.98 -19.57 -29.73
C ALA A 38 -6.47 -20.51 -30.82
N THR A 39 -5.93 -19.98 -31.92
CA THR A 39 -5.51 -20.77 -33.07
C THR A 39 -4.02 -20.64 -33.37
N PRO A 40 -3.37 -21.68 -33.91
CA PRO A 40 -1.98 -21.58 -34.37
C PRO A 40 -1.73 -20.45 -35.36
N HIS A 41 -2.73 -20.11 -36.18
CA HIS A 41 -2.66 -18.97 -37.12
C HIS A 41 -2.61 -17.63 -36.39
N ALA A 42 -3.50 -17.42 -35.40
CA ALA A 42 -3.49 -16.21 -34.58
C ALA A 42 -2.18 -16.06 -33.81
N GLN A 43 -1.69 -17.16 -33.22
CA GLN A 43 -0.40 -17.19 -32.52
C GLN A 43 0.76 -16.80 -33.43
N GLN A 44 0.75 -17.27 -34.68
CA GLN A 44 1.81 -16.96 -35.63
C GLN A 44 1.77 -15.49 -36.06
N ILE A 45 0.58 -14.92 -36.28
CA ILE A 45 0.43 -13.51 -36.61
C ILE A 45 0.91 -12.62 -35.44
N VAL A 46 0.55 -12.95 -34.21
CA VAL A 46 1.04 -12.21 -33.03
C VAL A 46 2.57 -12.24 -32.96
N ARG A 47 3.21 -13.40 -33.14
CA ARG A 47 4.68 -13.50 -33.18
C ARG A 47 5.28 -12.60 -34.26
N TRP A 48 4.75 -12.62 -35.48
CA TRP A 48 5.24 -11.75 -36.54
C TRP A 48 5.09 -10.28 -36.23
N CYS A 49 3.96 -9.86 -35.63
CA CYS A 49 3.74 -8.46 -35.25
C CYS A 49 4.74 -8.02 -34.17
N VAL A 50 4.96 -8.85 -33.14
CA VAL A 50 5.91 -8.56 -32.06
C VAL A 50 7.35 -8.52 -32.57
N ASP A 51 7.79 -9.55 -33.35
CA ASP A 51 9.15 -9.61 -33.91
C ASP A 51 9.40 -8.42 -34.83
N TYR A 52 8.43 -8.07 -35.68
CA TYR A 52 8.53 -6.94 -36.59
C TYR A 52 8.65 -5.62 -35.84
N PHE A 53 7.82 -5.45 -34.77
CA PHE A 53 7.86 -4.26 -33.95
C PHE A 53 9.22 -4.12 -33.23
N GLN A 54 9.75 -5.20 -32.67
CA GLN A 54 11.07 -5.19 -32.01
C GLN A 54 12.21 -4.82 -32.99
N GLN A 55 12.08 -5.22 -34.25
CA GLN A 55 13.10 -4.96 -35.23
C GLN A 55 13.00 -3.58 -35.91
N TYR A 56 11.79 -3.10 -36.15
CA TYR A 56 11.53 -1.92 -36.97
C TYR A 56 10.79 -0.78 -36.27
N GLY A 57 10.31 -0.98 -35.04
CA GLY A 57 9.65 0.05 -34.22
C GLY A 57 8.24 0.45 -34.65
N GLY A 58 7.58 -0.35 -35.51
CA GLY A 58 6.22 -0.08 -36.00
C GLY A 58 5.46 -1.35 -36.34
N ALA A 59 4.17 -1.23 -36.64
CA ALA A 59 3.31 -2.33 -37.06
C ALA A 59 3.68 -2.80 -38.49
N PRO A 60 3.51 -4.08 -38.80
CA PRO A 60 3.92 -4.62 -40.11
C PRO A 60 3.09 -4.06 -41.28
N LYS A 61 1.83 -3.71 -41.10
CA LYS A 61 0.94 -3.20 -42.14
C LYS A 61 0.97 -4.10 -43.39
N ARG A 62 1.22 -3.54 -44.55
CA ARG A 62 1.34 -4.32 -45.83
C ARG A 62 2.49 -5.32 -45.82
N HIS A 63 3.49 -5.16 -44.95
CA HIS A 63 4.61 -6.11 -44.86
C HIS A 63 4.21 -7.45 -44.26
N ILE A 64 3.04 -7.59 -43.64
CA ILE A 64 2.52 -8.88 -43.14
C ILE A 64 2.45 -9.92 -44.25
N GLU A 65 2.13 -9.52 -45.47
CA GLU A 65 2.13 -10.40 -46.65
C GLU A 65 3.53 -10.94 -46.97
N SER A 66 4.56 -10.07 -46.90
CA SER A 66 5.95 -10.48 -47.09
C SER A 66 6.44 -11.45 -46.01
N LEU A 67 5.99 -11.24 -44.73
CA LEU A 67 6.29 -12.15 -43.64
C LEU A 67 5.62 -13.52 -43.84
N TYR A 68 4.39 -13.53 -44.31
CA TYR A 68 3.67 -14.74 -44.68
C TYR A 68 4.39 -15.50 -45.81
N LEU A 69 4.72 -14.81 -46.92
CA LEU A 69 5.41 -15.44 -48.07
C LEU A 69 6.77 -16.02 -47.66
N ALA A 70 7.55 -15.31 -46.85
CA ALA A 70 8.82 -15.78 -46.33
C ALA A 70 8.71 -17.00 -45.41
N TRP A 71 7.61 -17.10 -44.69
CA TRP A 71 7.29 -18.23 -43.81
C TRP A 71 6.78 -19.42 -44.65
N ALA A 72 5.81 -19.21 -45.54
CA ALA A 72 5.25 -20.23 -46.44
C ALA A 72 6.31 -20.91 -47.28
N ALA A 73 7.29 -20.15 -47.80
CA ALA A 73 8.41 -20.72 -48.57
C ALA A 73 9.30 -21.71 -47.80
N LYS A 74 9.21 -21.74 -46.47
CA LYS A 74 9.93 -22.67 -45.57
C LYS A 74 9.11 -23.93 -45.24
N GLN A 75 7.79 -23.88 -45.46
CA GLN A 75 6.89 -25.00 -45.33
C GLN A 75 6.85 -25.76 -46.66
N GLY A 76 6.46 -26.98 -46.76
CA GLY A 76 6.43 -27.73 -48.04
C GLY A 76 5.34 -27.24 -49.01
N GLU A 77 5.42 -27.64 -50.28
CA GLU A 77 4.47 -27.23 -51.34
C GLU A 77 3.00 -27.70 -51.14
N GLU A 78 2.70 -28.58 -50.18
CA GLU A 78 1.34 -29.08 -49.84
C GLU A 78 1.07 -28.96 -48.32
N ASP A 79 1.15 -27.74 -47.78
CA ASP A 79 0.82 -27.55 -46.38
C ASP A 79 -0.57 -26.87 -46.21
N ASP A 80 -1.61 -27.67 -45.91
CA ASP A 80 -2.98 -27.20 -45.58
C ASP A 80 -2.96 -26.06 -44.59
N HIS A 81 -1.91 -25.93 -43.78
CA HIS A 81 -1.73 -24.88 -42.79
C HIS A 81 -1.38 -23.51 -43.39
N ALA A 82 -0.60 -23.51 -44.49
CA ALA A 82 -0.26 -22.29 -45.23
C ALA A 82 -1.50 -21.69 -45.91
N ASP A 83 -2.30 -22.55 -46.55
CA ASP A 83 -3.53 -22.12 -47.24
C ASP A 83 -4.56 -21.58 -46.25
N ALA A 84 -4.74 -22.23 -45.10
CA ALA A 84 -5.64 -21.79 -44.07
C ALA A 84 -5.20 -20.43 -43.45
N LEU A 85 -3.89 -20.20 -43.27
CA LEU A 85 -3.35 -18.92 -42.78
C LEU A 85 -3.51 -17.80 -43.82
N HIS A 86 -3.34 -18.13 -45.14
CA HIS A 86 -3.61 -17.18 -46.23
C HIS A 86 -5.08 -16.73 -46.23
N GLY A 87 -5.99 -17.70 -46.15
CA GLY A 87 -7.43 -17.42 -46.06
C GLY A 87 -7.78 -16.53 -44.88
N PHE A 88 -7.18 -16.81 -43.71
CA PHE A 88 -7.38 -16.01 -42.51
C PHE A 88 -6.86 -14.56 -42.63
N LEU A 89 -5.69 -14.36 -43.21
CA LEU A 89 -5.15 -13.02 -43.48
C LEU A 89 -6.01 -12.26 -44.51
N SER A 90 -6.53 -12.91 -45.53
CA SER A 90 -7.47 -12.32 -46.49
C SER A 90 -8.77 -11.84 -45.81
N GLU A 91 -9.35 -12.68 -44.94
CA GLU A 91 -10.53 -12.32 -44.15
C GLU A 91 -10.27 -11.10 -43.21
N LEU A 92 -9.08 -10.98 -42.64
CA LEU A 92 -8.71 -9.82 -41.81
C LEU A 92 -8.55 -8.56 -42.66
N SER A 93 -8.04 -8.68 -43.90
CA SER A 93 -7.90 -7.58 -44.85
C SER A 93 -9.26 -7.04 -45.28
N ASP A 94 -10.22 -7.93 -45.62
CA ASP A 94 -11.55 -7.55 -46.05
C ASP A 94 -12.33 -6.77 -44.97
N GLN A 95 -12.10 -7.10 -43.70
CA GLN A 95 -12.70 -6.39 -42.55
C GLN A 95 -12.12 -4.99 -42.30
N TYR A 96 -10.91 -4.72 -42.80
CA TYR A 96 -10.19 -3.47 -42.55
C TYR A 96 -10.52 -2.37 -43.62
N GLU A 97 -11.08 -2.71 -44.78
CA GLU A 97 -11.40 -1.73 -45.86
C GLU A 97 -12.45 -0.67 -45.42
N ASP A 98 -13.16 -0.87 -44.30
CA ASP A 98 -14.16 0.05 -43.77
C ASP A 98 -13.64 1.26 -42.96
N GLY A 99 -12.31 1.45 -42.83
CA GLY A 99 -11.71 2.72 -42.38
C GLY A 99 -12.11 3.24 -41.00
N GLU A 100 -12.46 2.38 -40.05
CA GLU A 100 -12.78 2.78 -38.69
C GLU A 100 -11.56 3.38 -37.98
N ASP A 101 -11.78 4.58 -37.42
CA ASP A 101 -10.81 5.26 -36.55
C ASP A 101 -10.60 4.41 -35.29
N GLN A 102 -9.45 3.75 -35.18
CA GLN A 102 -9.19 2.77 -34.12
C GLN A 102 -8.97 3.48 -32.78
N ASN A 103 -9.95 3.38 -31.87
CA ASN A 103 -9.80 3.85 -30.51
C ASN A 103 -8.83 2.95 -29.73
N VAL A 104 -7.53 3.32 -29.74
CA VAL A 104 -6.45 2.54 -29.11
C VAL A 104 -6.72 2.25 -27.62
N PRO A 105 -7.15 3.19 -26.76
CA PRO A 105 -7.50 2.89 -25.38
C PRO A 105 -8.56 1.81 -25.23
N PHE A 106 -9.64 1.89 -26.02
CA PHE A 106 -10.70 0.88 -26.01
C PHE A 106 -10.20 -0.51 -26.41
N LEU A 107 -9.35 -0.58 -27.44
CA LEU A 107 -8.78 -1.84 -27.91
C LEU A 107 -7.80 -2.45 -26.91
N LEU A 108 -7.09 -1.63 -26.13
CA LEU A 108 -6.23 -2.10 -25.04
C LEU A 108 -7.04 -2.66 -23.87
N ASP A 109 -8.17 -2.03 -23.51
CA ASP A 109 -9.11 -2.58 -22.52
C ASP A 109 -9.66 -3.95 -22.97
N GLU A 110 -10.03 -4.07 -24.24
CA GLU A 110 -10.49 -5.34 -24.79
C GLU A 110 -9.38 -6.41 -24.81
N LEU A 111 -8.16 -6.04 -25.19
CA LEU A 111 -7.01 -6.94 -25.18
C LEU A 111 -6.72 -7.44 -23.76
N SER A 112 -6.67 -6.54 -22.79
CA SER A 112 -6.49 -6.89 -21.37
C SER A 112 -7.55 -7.87 -20.87
N THR A 113 -8.81 -7.58 -21.19
CA THR A 113 -9.93 -8.47 -20.85
C THR A 113 -9.81 -9.83 -21.53
N PHE A 114 -9.50 -9.84 -22.83
CA PHE A 114 -9.32 -11.07 -23.62
C PHE A 114 -8.21 -11.93 -23.06
N LEU A 115 -7.01 -11.37 -22.84
CA LEU A 115 -5.86 -12.10 -22.31
C LEU A 115 -6.13 -12.61 -20.89
N THR A 116 -6.80 -11.82 -20.04
CA THR A 116 -7.19 -12.25 -18.69
C THR A 116 -8.14 -13.45 -18.72
N LEU A 117 -9.15 -13.43 -19.60
CA LEU A 117 -10.08 -14.55 -19.78
C LEU A 117 -9.36 -15.80 -20.31
N ARG A 118 -8.40 -15.64 -21.22
CA ARG A 118 -7.60 -16.75 -21.75
C ARG A 118 -6.69 -17.35 -20.68
N LYS A 119 -6.03 -16.53 -19.87
CA LYS A 119 -5.25 -16.99 -18.70
C LYS A 119 -6.14 -17.72 -17.68
N ALA A 120 -7.32 -17.17 -17.39
CA ALA A 120 -8.28 -17.81 -16.48
C ALA A 120 -8.77 -19.18 -17.02
N THR A 121 -8.94 -19.30 -18.34
CA THR A 121 -9.29 -20.56 -18.99
C THR A 121 -8.15 -21.58 -18.86
N ALA A 122 -6.92 -21.16 -19.14
CA ALA A 122 -5.74 -22.02 -19.00
C ALA A 122 -5.52 -22.45 -17.53
N LEU A 123 -5.73 -21.54 -16.57
CA LEU A 123 -5.71 -21.87 -15.14
C LEU A 123 -6.77 -22.91 -14.79
N ARG A 124 -8.01 -22.75 -15.26
CA ARG A 124 -9.09 -23.73 -15.03
C ARG A 124 -8.68 -25.12 -15.53
N ASP A 125 -8.18 -25.18 -16.76
CA ASP A 125 -7.80 -26.46 -17.39
C ASP A 125 -6.59 -27.11 -16.66
N GLY A 126 -5.62 -26.29 -16.22
CA GLY A 126 -4.50 -26.73 -15.39
C GLY A 126 -4.92 -27.22 -14.01
N LEU A 127 -5.86 -26.53 -13.35
CA LEU A 127 -6.41 -26.93 -12.05
C LEU A 127 -7.24 -28.21 -12.16
N GLU A 128 -8.05 -28.36 -13.23
CA GLU A 128 -8.83 -29.57 -13.46
C GLU A 128 -7.92 -30.81 -13.58
N TRP A 129 -6.82 -30.67 -14.31
CA TRP A 129 -5.81 -31.72 -14.45
C TRP A 129 -5.08 -32.00 -13.11
N ALA A 130 -4.64 -30.99 -12.38
CA ALA A 130 -3.96 -31.15 -11.09
C ALA A 130 -4.89 -31.76 -10.01
N LEU A 131 -6.19 -31.46 -10.06
CA LEU A 131 -7.21 -32.07 -9.18
C LEU A 131 -7.39 -33.57 -9.48
N LEU A 132 -7.38 -33.96 -10.76
CA LEU A 132 -7.47 -35.36 -11.16
C LEU A 132 -6.27 -36.20 -10.70
N GLU A 133 -5.08 -35.58 -10.68
CA GLU A 133 -3.85 -36.22 -10.19
C GLU A 133 -3.63 -36.10 -8.68
N GLY A 134 -4.41 -35.27 -7.99
CA GLY A 134 -4.27 -35.01 -6.55
C GLY A 134 -3.03 -34.23 -6.18
N ASP A 135 -2.45 -33.46 -7.13
CA ASP A 135 -1.24 -32.66 -6.93
C ASP A 135 -1.56 -31.29 -6.28
N VAL A 136 -1.56 -31.28 -4.96
CA VAL A 136 -1.86 -30.08 -4.15
C VAL A 136 -0.82 -28.99 -4.32
N ALA A 137 0.46 -29.35 -4.56
CA ALA A 137 1.52 -28.36 -4.74
C ALA A 137 1.33 -27.58 -6.03
N ARG A 138 1.00 -28.29 -7.12
CA ARG A 138 0.72 -27.67 -8.43
C ARG A 138 -0.55 -26.83 -8.42
N ILE A 139 -1.57 -27.20 -7.63
CA ILE A 139 -2.77 -26.38 -7.44
C ILE A 139 -2.40 -25.05 -6.81
N ALA A 140 -1.60 -25.06 -5.73
CA ALA A 140 -1.17 -23.83 -5.05
C ALA A 140 -0.33 -22.95 -5.97
N GLU A 141 0.65 -23.52 -6.68
CA GLU A 141 1.51 -22.81 -7.63
C GLU A 141 0.70 -22.16 -8.76
N SER A 142 -0.25 -22.88 -9.37
CA SER A 142 -1.10 -22.36 -10.44
C SER A 142 -1.98 -21.18 -9.99
N ILE A 143 -2.46 -21.20 -8.74
CA ILE A 143 -3.25 -20.09 -8.18
C ILE A 143 -2.38 -18.86 -7.89
N GLU A 144 -1.16 -19.06 -7.38
CA GLU A 144 -0.22 -17.99 -7.09
C GLU A 144 0.30 -17.29 -8.37
N GLU A 145 0.48 -18.05 -9.45
CA GLU A 145 0.93 -17.51 -10.74
C GLU A 145 -0.16 -16.74 -11.50
N PHE A 146 -1.43 -16.89 -11.14
CA PHE A 146 -2.50 -16.20 -11.84
C PHE A 146 -2.56 -14.71 -11.49
N HIS A 147 -2.21 -13.86 -12.46
CA HIS A 147 -2.32 -12.40 -12.37
C HIS A 147 -3.22 -11.88 -13.50
N GLN A 148 -4.07 -10.92 -13.16
CA GLN A 148 -4.84 -10.19 -14.16
C GLN A 148 -3.88 -9.46 -15.11
N VAL A 149 -4.12 -9.54 -16.42
CA VAL A 149 -3.31 -8.82 -17.40
C VAL A 149 -3.72 -7.36 -17.39
N GLY A 150 -2.86 -6.48 -16.91
CA GLY A 150 -3.00 -5.04 -17.00
C GLY A 150 -2.07 -4.49 -18.08
N TYR A 151 -2.54 -3.58 -18.91
CA TYR A 151 -1.72 -2.83 -19.87
C TYR A 151 -1.28 -1.46 -19.30
N GLU A 152 -1.58 -1.19 -18.03
CA GLU A 152 -0.95 -0.10 -17.32
C GLU A 152 0.56 -0.37 -17.29
N THR A 153 1.16 -0.26 -18.47
CA THR A 153 2.56 0.06 -18.54
C THR A 153 2.67 1.37 -17.75
N GLU A 154 3.47 1.38 -16.71
CA GLU A 154 4.18 2.58 -16.35
C GLU A 154 4.99 2.97 -17.60
N ALA A 155 4.29 3.50 -18.59
CA ALA A 155 4.92 4.15 -19.72
C ALA A 155 5.71 5.27 -19.09
N GLY A 156 7.05 5.14 -19.11
CA GLY A 156 7.91 6.20 -18.63
C GLY A 156 7.43 7.52 -19.22
N PHE A 157 7.71 8.62 -18.57
CA PHE A 157 7.40 9.95 -19.10
C PHE A 157 8.68 10.65 -19.52
N ASP A 158 8.59 11.46 -20.58
CA ASP A 158 9.72 12.31 -20.99
C ASP A 158 9.87 13.49 -20.01
N LEU A 159 10.86 13.35 -19.11
CA LEU A 159 11.15 14.33 -18.07
C LEU A 159 11.42 15.73 -18.63
N LEU A 160 11.95 15.85 -19.84
CA LEU A 160 12.33 17.14 -20.44
C LEU A 160 11.34 17.64 -21.50
N GLY A 161 10.60 16.73 -22.15
CA GLY A 161 9.71 17.06 -23.26
C GLY A 161 8.24 17.16 -22.87
N GLU A 162 7.81 16.54 -21.75
CA GLU A 162 6.41 16.55 -21.33
C GLU A 162 6.15 17.55 -20.20
N GLU A 163 5.24 18.49 -20.40
CA GLU A 163 4.84 19.48 -19.38
C GLU A 163 3.86 18.90 -18.35
N ALA A 164 3.01 17.96 -18.73
CA ALA A 164 1.96 17.40 -17.88
C ALA A 164 2.47 16.73 -16.57
N PRO A 165 3.58 15.97 -16.56
CA PRO A 165 4.16 15.45 -15.32
C PRO A 165 4.60 16.55 -14.36
N TRP A 166 5.19 17.64 -14.89
CA TRP A 166 5.59 18.81 -14.10
C TRP A 166 4.39 19.52 -13.50
N GLN A 167 3.34 19.76 -14.30
CA GLN A 167 2.11 20.37 -13.81
C GLN A 167 1.50 19.54 -12.68
N ARG A 168 1.44 18.19 -12.81
CA ARG A 168 0.95 17.31 -11.73
C ARG A 168 1.83 17.40 -10.48
N ALA A 169 3.15 17.38 -10.64
CA ALA A 169 4.08 17.41 -9.51
C ALA A 169 4.01 18.72 -8.68
N PHE A 170 3.67 19.84 -9.32
CA PHE A 170 3.61 21.16 -8.66
C PHE A 170 2.18 21.69 -8.45
N ALA A 171 1.15 21.01 -8.95
CA ALA A 171 -0.23 21.47 -8.88
C ALA A 171 -0.80 21.49 -7.45
N GLU A 172 -0.32 20.62 -6.58
CA GLU A 172 -0.81 20.52 -5.21
C GLU A 172 0.36 20.52 -4.21
N PRO A 173 0.25 21.25 -3.09
CA PRO A 173 1.11 20.99 -1.96
C PRO A 173 0.87 19.54 -1.50
N PRO A 174 1.89 18.83 -0.99
CA PRO A 174 1.75 17.44 -0.57
C PRO A 174 0.56 17.32 0.39
N ASP A 175 -0.45 16.52 0.01
CA ASP A 175 -1.68 16.33 0.77
C ASP A 175 -1.34 15.70 2.12
N ALA A 176 -1.32 16.51 3.18
CA ALA A 176 -1.00 16.07 4.52
C ALA A 176 -2.04 15.02 4.98
N MET A 177 -1.63 13.76 5.05
CA MET A 177 -2.49 12.68 5.51
C MET A 177 -2.92 12.88 6.96
N LEU A 178 -2.04 13.49 7.75
CA LEU A 178 -2.21 13.70 9.19
C LEU A 178 -1.79 15.12 9.52
N SER A 179 -2.56 15.81 10.36
CA SER A 179 -2.20 17.14 10.86
C SER A 179 -2.08 17.18 12.38
N PHE A 180 -1.01 17.79 12.84
CA PHE A 180 -0.78 18.14 14.24
C PHE A 180 -0.76 19.65 14.39
N PRO A 181 -1.13 20.20 15.54
CA PRO A 181 -1.13 21.65 15.75
C PRO A 181 0.28 22.18 16.05
N GLY A 182 0.52 23.44 15.67
CA GLY A 182 1.74 24.19 15.99
C GLY A 182 3.02 23.49 15.58
N GLU A 183 4.07 23.62 16.35
CA GLU A 183 5.40 23.06 16.10
C GLU A 183 5.40 21.53 15.85
N ALA A 184 4.44 20.79 16.45
CA ALA A 184 4.28 19.38 16.16
C ALA A 184 3.84 19.12 14.72
N GLY A 185 3.06 20.01 14.14
CA GLY A 185 2.67 19.98 12.73
C GLY A 185 3.86 20.23 11.80
N GLU A 186 4.68 21.22 12.13
CA GLU A 186 5.89 21.54 11.39
C GLU A 186 6.94 20.41 11.47
N PHE A 187 7.04 19.75 12.62
CA PHE A 187 7.99 18.67 12.85
C PHE A 187 7.60 17.36 12.18
N LEU A 188 6.31 16.99 12.23
CA LEU A 188 5.82 15.69 11.73
C LEU A 188 5.25 15.77 10.32
N GLY A 189 4.62 16.89 9.95
CA GLY A 189 3.83 17.04 8.73
C GLY A 189 4.57 16.71 7.44
N PRO A 190 5.81 17.21 7.23
CA PRO A 190 6.53 16.97 5.98
C PRO A 190 6.76 15.51 5.63
N ALA A 191 6.77 14.60 6.62
CA ALA A 191 6.98 13.18 6.41
C ALA A 191 5.69 12.36 6.31
N LEU A 192 4.56 12.89 6.80
CA LEU A 192 3.29 12.18 6.90
C LEU A 192 2.43 12.42 5.65
N VAL A 193 2.98 12.10 4.49
CA VAL A 193 2.41 12.31 3.15
C VAL A 193 2.12 11.00 2.44
N ARG A 194 1.46 11.06 1.27
CA ARG A 194 1.21 9.90 0.41
C ARG A 194 2.52 9.22 0.03
N ASP A 195 2.43 7.96 -0.35
CA ASP A 195 3.56 7.13 -0.81
C ASP A 195 4.69 7.03 0.21
N SER A 196 4.42 7.32 1.49
CA SER A 196 5.41 7.23 2.56
C SER A 196 5.26 5.94 3.37
N LEU A 197 6.40 5.34 3.71
CA LEU A 197 6.52 4.28 4.70
C LEU A 197 7.26 4.84 5.92
N ILE A 198 6.54 5.05 7.01
CA ILE A 198 7.09 5.58 8.26
C ILE A 198 7.16 4.48 9.31
N ALA A 199 8.38 4.18 9.74
CA ALA A 199 8.60 3.32 10.89
C ALA A 199 8.53 4.12 12.21
N ILE A 200 7.88 3.56 13.23
CA ILE A 200 7.79 4.11 14.57
C ILE A 200 8.63 3.25 15.49
N GLN A 201 9.87 3.66 15.70
CA GLN A 201 10.83 2.89 16.48
C GLN A 201 10.72 3.19 17.97
N GLY A 202 10.71 2.17 18.80
CA GLY A 202 10.73 2.33 20.24
C GLY A 202 10.86 1.02 20.98
N PRO A 203 11.43 1.04 22.22
CA PRO A 203 11.48 -0.13 23.09
C PRO A 203 10.09 -0.69 23.37
N GLU A 204 10.01 -1.89 23.90
CA GLU A 204 8.75 -2.47 24.35
C GLU A 204 8.05 -1.58 25.39
N LYS A 205 6.72 -1.62 25.39
CA LYS A 205 5.87 -0.91 26.38
C LYS A 205 6.05 0.62 26.42
N ARG A 206 6.64 1.21 25.37
CA ARG A 206 6.77 2.67 25.19
C ARG A 206 5.54 3.33 24.57
N GLY A 207 4.41 2.60 24.42
CA GLY A 207 3.16 3.18 23.93
C GLY A 207 3.06 3.29 22.40
N LYS A 208 3.81 2.49 21.63
CA LYS A 208 3.75 2.42 20.16
C LYS A 208 2.32 2.29 19.65
N THR A 209 1.54 1.35 20.18
CA THR A 209 0.11 1.17 19.83
C THR A 209 -0.73 2.42 20.10
N TRP A 210 -0.46 3.18 21.18
CA TRP A 210 -1.16 4.43 21.43
C TRP A 210 -0.84 5.51 20.40
N TRP A 211 0.39 5.52 19.88
CA TRP A 211 0.76 6.37 18.75
C TRP A 211 0.06 5.92 17.47
N CYS A 212 -0.05 4.63 17.20
CA CYS A 212 -0.87 4.13 16.08
C CYS A 212 -2.31 4.63 16.18
N VAL A 213 -2.93 4.51 17.35
CA VAL A 213 -4.29 5.04 17.60
C VAL A 213 -4.35 6.56 17.41
N GLU A 214 -3.32 7.32 17.84
CA GLU A 214 -3.28 8.77 17.64
C GLU A 214 -3.21 9.12 16.15
N PHE A 215 -2.37 8.45 15.37
CA PHE A 215 -2.29 8.65 13.93
C PHE A 215 -3.62 8.33 13.24
N VAL A 216 -4.27 7.22 13.60
CA VAL A 216 -5.63 6.90 13.12
C VAL A 216 -6.60 8.06 13.42
N MET A 217 -6.60 8.56 14.64
CA MET A 217 -7.49 9.66 15.03
C MET A 217 -7.19 10.97 14.29
N ARG A 218 -5.94 11.24 13.95
CA ARG A 218 -5.52 12.40 13.17
C ARG A 218 -5.93 12.28 11.70
N ALA A 219 -5.71 11.12 11.09
CA ALA A 219 -6.15 10.83 9.73
C ALA A 219 -7.68 11.00 9.58
N LEU A 220 -8.44 10.42 10.51
CA LEU A 220 -9.90 10.57 10.51
C LEU A 220 -10.36 12.02 10.66
N ARG A 221 -9.66 12.87 11.42
CA ARG A 221 -9.94 14.31 11.49
C ARG A 221 -9.71 15.03 10.18
N ASN A 222 -8.73 14.58 9.41
CA ASN A 222 -8.47 15.05 8.05
C ASN A 222 -9.38 14.38 7.00
N ARG A 223 -10.40 13.64 7.44
CA ARG A 223 -11.34 12.89 6.58
C ARG A 223 -10.66 11.86 5.67
N LYS A 224 -9.50 11.34 6.08
CA LYS A 224 -8.81 10.27 5.37
C LYS A 224 -9.37 8.92 5.78
N LYS A 225 -9.48 8.00 4.82
CA LYS A 225 -9.88 6.60 5.07
C LYS A 225 -8.68 5.85 5.65
N VAL A 226 -8.90 5.10 6.72
CA VAL A 226 -7.83 4.40 7.45
C VAL A 226 -8.10 2.90 7.50
N ALA A 227 -7.10 2.11 7.10
CA ALA A 227 -7.03 0.68 7.36
C ALA A 227 -6.14 0.44 8.56
N PHE A 228 -6.64 -0.27 9.58
CA PHE A 228 -5.86 -0.59 10.78
C PHE A 228 -5.77 -2.10 10.98
N PHE A 229 -4.59 -2.63 10.81
CA PHE A 229 -4.26 -4.04 11.04
C PHE A 229 -3.57 -4.19 12.39
N GLN A 230 -4.19 -4.93 13.27
CA GLN A 230 -3.61 -5.30 14.56
C GLN A 230 -3.11 -6.74 14.48
N VAL A 231 -1.81 -6.95 14.69
CA VAL A 231 -1.19 -8.27 14.60
C VAL A 231 -0.56 -8.62 15.94
N GLY A 232 -0.94 -9.75 16.51
CA GLY A 232 -0.34 -10.39 17.67
C GLY A 232 -0.82 -9.90 19.03
N ASP A 233 -0.59 -8.64 19.38
CA ASP A 233 -0.65 -8.18 20.79
C ASP A 233 -2.04 -7.97 21.36
N LEU A 234 -3.03 -7.64 20.54
CA LEU A 234 -4.37 -7.28 21.02
C LEU A 234 -5.45 -8.12 20.37
N SER A 235 -6.39 -8.56 21.18
CA SER A 235 -7.67 -9.07 20.68
C SER A 235 -8.55 -7.93 20.17
N GLU A 236 -9.56 -8.26 19.35
CA GLU A 236 -10.56 -7.31 18.86
C GLU A 236 -11.21 -6.54 20.04
N GLY A 237 -11.62 -7.24 21.10
CA GLY A 237 -12.23 -6.62 22.27
C GLY A 237 -11.30 -5.64 23.00
N GLN A 238 -10.00 -5.91 23.02
CA GLN A 238 -9.01 -5.02 23.62
C GLN A 238 -8.78 -3.77 22.73
N LEU A 239 -8.72 -3.94 21.42
CA LEU A 239 -8.65 -2.83 20.48
C LEU A 239 -9.87 -1.93 20.60
N MET A 240 -11.09 -2.49 20.60
CA MET A 240 -12.34 -1.75 20.79
C MET A 240 -12.38 -0.98 22.11
N LYS A 241 -11.90 -1.57 23.22
CA LYS A 241 -11.79 -0.87 24.50
C LYS A 241 -10.80 0.30 24.43
N ARG A 242 -9.63 0.14 23.79
CA ARG A 242 -8.67 1.24 23.59
C ARG A 242 -9.26 2.38 22.76
N MET A 243 -9.96 2.07 21.67
CA MET A 243 -10.67 3.06 20.88
C MET A 243 -11.78 3.76 21.70
N GLY A 244 -12.52 3.02 22.51
CA GLY A 244 -13.52 3.57 23.43
C GLY A 244 -12.93 4.55 24.45
N VAL A 245 -11.79 4.21 25.07
CA VAL A 245 -11.04 5.10 25.98
C VAL A 245 -10.62 6.38 25.24
N ARG A 246 -10.00 6.25 24.06
CA ARG A 246 -9.50 7.37 23.27
C ARG A 246 -10.62 8.33 22.83
N LEU A 247 -11.72 7.80 22.35
CA LEU A 247 -12.86 8.58 21.84
C LEU A 247 -13.67 9.22 22.97
N SER A 248 -13.93 8.49 24.06
CA SER A 248 -14.70 9.01 25.20
C SER A 248 -13.88 9.92 26.12
N GLY A 249 -12.54 9.77 26.10
CA GLY A 249 -11.65 10.42 27.06
C GLY A 249 -11.96 10.01 28.49
N ARG A 250 -12.31 8.74 28.71
CA ARG A 250 -12.57 8.14 30.03
C ARG A 250 -11.58 7.01 30.29
N PRO A 251 -11.14 6.81 31.56
CA PRO A 251 -10.28 5.69 31.91
C PRO A 251 -10.94 4.34 31.61
N LEU A 252 -10.11 3.31 31.43
CA LEU A 252 -10.60 1.93 31.24
C LEU A 252 -11.15 1.35 32.55
N TRP A 253 -10.45 1.60 33.67
CA TRP A 253 -10.76 0.99 34.96
C TRP A 253 -11.27 2.00 35.96
N LYS A 254 -12.14 1.52 36.89
CA LYS A 254 -12.67 2.34 37.97
C LYS A 254 -11.57 2.89 38.89
N THR A 255 -10.50 2.15 39.09
CA THR A 255 -9.33 2.55 39.88
C THR A 255 -8.57 3.73 39.30
N GLN A 256 -8.70 3.98 38.00
CA GLN A 256 -8.10 5.12 37.31
C GLN A 256 -9.03 6.34 37.24
N CYS A 257 -10.27 6.22 37.80
CA CYS A 257 -11.20 7.33 37.89
C CYS A 257 -10.82 8.27 39.02
N GLY A 258 -11.25 9.51 38.90
CA GLY A 258 -10.94 10.58 39.85
C GLY A 258 -10.39 11.80 39.12
N ARG A 259 -9.43 12.44 39.71
CA ARG A 259 -8.73 13.62 39.18
C ARG A 259 -7.57 13.16 38.30
N VAL A 260 -7.72 13.24 36.99
CA VAL A 260 -6.72 12.82 35.99
C VAL A 260 -5.96 14.05 35.51
N ALA A 261 -4.65 14.06 35.67
CA ALA A 261 -3.75 15.08 35.15
C ALA A 261 -3.63 14.95 33.63
N VAL A 262 -3.81 16.05 32.91
CA VAL A 262 -3.71 16.11 31.44
C VAL A 262 -2.75 17.23 31.08
N PRO A 263 -1.60 16.98 30.45
CA PRO A 263 -0.73 18.01 29.92
C PRO A 263 -1.47 18.88 28.92
N VAL A 264 -1.29 20.19 29.00
CA VAL A 264 -1.92 21.17 28.10
C VAL A 264 -0.91 22.12 27.47
N GLY A 265 0.31 22.22 28.03
CA GLY A 265 1.42 22.98 27.50
C GLY A 265 2.76 22.36 27.89
N ILE A 266 3.76 22.54 27.04
CA ILE A 266 5.17 22.21 27.31
C ILE A 266 5.95 23.44 26.89
N GLU A 267 6.83 23.92 27.78
CA GLU A 267 7.70 25.07 27.54
C GLU A 267 9.13 24.67 27.91
N ARG A 268 10.10 25.35 27.32
CA ARG A 268 11.50 25.23 27.73
C ARG A 268 11.64 25.73 29.17
N ALA A 269 12.22 24.90 30.03
CA ALA A 269 12.59 25.32 31.38
C ALA A 269 13.96 25.98 31.35
N ASP A 270 14.10 27.07 32.10
CA ASP A 270 15.42 27.60 32.44
C ASP A 270 15.97 26.76 33.59
N THR A 271 16.92 25.89 33.27
CA THR A 271 17.47 24.92 34.24
C THR A 271 18.59 25.52 35.09
N GLY A 272 19.04 26.73 34.77
CA GLY A 272 20.18 27.35 35.43
C GLY A 272 21.41 26.45 35.47
N ASP A 273 22.07 26.33 36.62
CA ASP A 273 23.24 25.46 36.83
C ASP A 273 22.87 24.02 37.25
N ASP A 274 21.58 23.65 37.26
CA ASP A 274 21.13 22.30 37.65
C ASP A 274 21.20 21.33 36.49
N GLU A 275 22.32 20.64 36.31
CA GLU A 275 22.53 19.62 35.26
C GLU A 275 21.55 18.43 35.33
N GLY A 276 20.82 18.27 36.42
CA GLY A 276 19.87 17.16 36.62
C GLY A 276 18.42 17.52 36.30
N ALA A 277 18.07 18.79 36.14
CA ALA A 277 16.72 19.24 35.89
C ALA A 277 16.29 18.95 34.43
N PRO A 278 15.03 18.55 34.21
CA PRO A 278 14.54 18.37 32.84
C PRO A 278 14.47 19.71 32.11
N PRO A 279 14.86 19.77 30.82
CA PRO A 279 14.90 21.00 30.03
C PRO A 279 13.52 21.55 29.67
N PHE A 280 12.46 21.09 30.33
CA PHE A 280 11.07 21.44 30.07
C PHE A 280 10.24 21.59 31.34
N ALA A 281 9.25 22.47 31.28
CA ALA A 281 8.15 22.56 32.23
C ALA A 281 6.85 22.11 31.58
N VAL A 282 5.98 21.45 32.36
CA VAL A 282 4.68 20.94 31.86
C VAL A 282 3.55 21.66 32.56
N GLU A 283 2.73 22.35 31.79
CA GLU A 283 1.45 22.86 32.29
C GLU A 283 0.42 21.72 32.31
N VAL A 284 -0.23 21.51 33.46
CA VAL A 284 -1.19 20.42 33.65
C VAL A 284 -2.55 20.95 34.01
N ARG A 285 -3.58 20.49 33.31
CA ARG A 285 -4.98 20.70 33.66
C ARG A 285 -5.60 19.40 34.19
N HIS A 286 -6.41 19.49 35.24
CA HIS A 286 -7.05 18.32 35.80
C HIS A 286 -8.44 18.09 35.24
N LYS A 287 -8.70 16.84 34.79
CA LYS A 287 -10.02 16.39 34.35
C LYS A 287 -10.62 15.44 35.39
N ILE A 288 -11.86 15.71 35.81
CA ILE A 288 -12.58 14.82 36.71
C ILE A 288 -13.27 13.73 35.89
N CYS A 289 -12.87 12.48 36.09
CA CYS A 289 -13.46 11.30 35.47
C CYS A 289 -14.23 10.50 36.53
N ARG A 290 -15.56 10.62 36.59
CA ARG A 290 -16.39 9.97 37.63
C ARG A 290 -16.63 8.48 37.36
N HIS A 291 -16.64 8.08 36.08
CA HIS A 291 -16.96 6.72 35.65
C HIS A 291 -15.99 6.24 34.58
N PRO A 292 -15.65 4.95 34.54
CA PRO A 292 -14.86 4.36 33.49
C PRO A 292 -15.60 4.40 32.14
N VAL A 293 -14.89 4.01 31.08
CA VAL A 293 -15.48 3.83 29.75
C VAL A 293 -16.59 2.77 29.81
N SER A 294 -17.66 2.98 29.08
CA SER A 294 -18.78 2.04 28.95
C SER A 294 -19.20 1.90 27.49
N TYR A 295 -19.88 0.81 27.16
CA TYR A 295 -20.42 0.56 25.82
C TYR A 295 -21.25 1.76 25.32
N ALA A 296 -22.28 2.17 26.04
CA ALA A 296 -23.12 3.29 25.64
C ALA A 296 -22.34 4.63 25.55
N GLY A 297 -21.35 4.81 26.46
CA GLY A 297 -20.46 5.97 26.44
C GLY A 297 -19.58 6.00 25.20
N SER A 298 -19.05 4.85 24.79
CA SER A 298 -18.24 4.70 23.59
C SER A 298 -19.04 5.00 22.34
N LEU A 299 -20.24 4.44 22.18
CA LEU A 299 -21.08 4.70 21.00
C LEU A 299 -21.47 6.19 20.88
N ARG A 300 -21.81 6.84 22.00
CA ARG A 300 -22.07 8.30 21.99
C ARG A 300 -20.83 9.09 21.60
N ALA A 301 -19.65 8.66 22.03
CA ALA A 301 -18.38 9.31 21.67
C ALA A 301 -18.05 9.13 20.19
N VAL A 302 -18.26 7.93 19.63
CA VAL A 302 -18.11 7.67 18.19
C VAL A 302 -19.02 8.60 17.38
N ARG A 303 -20.32 8.65 17.70
CA ARG A 303 -21.28 9.52 16.99
C ARG A 303 -20.91 10.99 17.06
N ARG A 304 -20.41 11.45 18.22
CA ARG A 304 -19.94 12.82 18.40
C ARG A 304 -18.69 13.09 17.56
N PHE A 305 -17.76 12.16 17.56
CA PHE A 305 -16.53 12.26 16.79
C PHE A 305 -16.80 12.33 15.28
N LEU A 306 -17.63 11.41 14.74
CA LEU A 306 -18.00 11.40 13.33
C LEU A 306 -18.66 12.72 12.93
N ARG A 307 -19.61 13.23 13.73
CA ARG A 307 -20.24 14.55 13.47
C ARG A 307 -19.22 15.69 13.52
N GLY A 308 -18.32 15.68 14.51
CA GLY A 308 -17.28 16.72 14.64
C GLY A 308 -16.27 16.74 13.50
N CYS A 309 -16.04 15.60 12.85
CA CYS A 309 -15.19 15.49 11.68
C CYS A 309 -15.94 15.65 10.34
N GLY A 310 -17.28 15.74 10.35
CA GLY A 310 -18.08 15.74 9.13
C GLY A 310 -18.00 14.42 8.37
N ILE A 311 -17.78 13.30 9.07
CA ILE A 311 -17.71 11.95 8.48
C ILE A 311 -19.13 11.36 8.42
N PRO A 312 -19.62 10.95 7.24
CA PRO A 312 -20.91 10.33 7.09
C PRO A 312 -20.96 8.96 7.75
N ALA A 313 -22.05 8.65 8.46
CA ALA A 313 -22.19 7.40 9.20
C ALA A 313 -22.45 6.16 8.30
N ASN A 314 -22.82 6.37 7.04
CA ASN A 314 -23.17 5.33 6.07
C ASN A 314 -22.00 4.84 5.21
N ARG A 315 -20.81 5.41 5.37
CA ARG A 315 -19.60 4.98 4.69
C ARG A 315 -18.49 4.66 5.69
N PRO A 316 -17.70 3.59 5.48
CA PRO A 316 -16.58 3.28 6.36
C PRO A 316 -15.44 4.28 6.12
N TYR A 317 -14.91 4.86 7.19
CA TYR A 317 -13.69 5.66 7.20
C TYR A 317 -12.57 5.00 8.02
N LEU A 318 -12.92 4.03 8.84
CA LEU A 318 -11.98 3.19 9.58
C LEU A 318 -12.41 1.73 9.43
N MET A 319 -11.58 0.97 8.75
CA MET A 319 -11.68 -0.49 8.71
C MET A 319 -10.56 -1.09 9.53
N SER A 320 -10.83 -2.16 10.28
CA SER A 320 -9.83 -2.81 11.12
C SER A 320 -9.92 -4.31 10.98
N SER A 321 -8.76 -4.98 10.98
CA SER A 321 -8.64 -6.43 11.04
C SER A 321 -7.65 -6.81 12.13
N VAL A 322 -7.95 -7.90 12.86
CA VAL A 322 -7.15 -8.37 13.99
C VAL A 322 -6.68 -9.78 13.70
N HIS A 323 -5.39 -10.00 13.80
CA HIS A 323 -4.72 -11.25 13.46
C HIS A 323 -3.83 -11.73 14.61
N SER A 324 -3.67 -13.04 14.71
CA SER A 324 -2.72 -13.65 15.62
C SER A 324 -1.28 -13.41 15.14
N ASN A 325 -0.32 -13.60 16.04
CA ASN A 325 1.10 -13.52 15.70
C ASN A 325 1.44 -14.47 14.52
N SER A 326 2.14 -13.95 13.52
CA SER A 326 2.61 -14.68 12.33
C SER A 326 1.49 -15.40 11.54
N SER A 327 0.25 -14.92 11.62
CA SER A 327 -0.87 -15.51 10.87
C SER A 327 -1.20 -14.78 9.56
N ILE A 328 -0.58 -13.63 9.31
CA ILE A 328 -0.77 -12.84 8.09
C ILE A 328 0.54 -12.19 7.67
N ASN A 329 0.78 -12.12 6.37
CA ASN A 329 1.87 -11.39 5.72
C ASN A 329 1.34 -10.16 4.96
N VAL A 330 2.20 -9.41 4.26
CA VAL A 330 1.78 -8.21 3.53
C VAL A 330 0.91 -8.57 2.33
N ALA A 331 1.15 -9.70 1.67
CA ALA A 331 0.28 -10.20 0.59
C ALA A 331 -1.14 -10.49 1.11
N GLY A 332 -1.28 -11.09 2.29
CA GLY A 332 -2.56 -11.31 2.95
C GLY A 332 -3.27 -9.99 3.32
N ILE A 333 -2.53 -8.99 3.79
CA ILE A 333 -3.06 -7.63 4.02
C ILE A 333 -3.59 -7.04 2.72
N THR A 334 -2.84 -7.15 1.63
CA THR A 334 -3.24 -6.69 0.30
C THR A 334 -4.54 -7.35 -0.16
N THR A 335 -4.68 -8.66 0.03
CA THR A 335 -5.91 -9.41 -0.28
C THR A 335 -7.13 -8.88 0.51
N ILE A 336 -6.94 -8.57 1.79
CA ILE A 336 -8.01 -7.96 2.62
C ILE A 336 -8.38 -6.57 2.09
N LEU A 337 -7.41 -5.74 1.75
CA LEU A 337 -7.64 -4.40 1.21
C LEU A 337 -8.39 -4.46 -0.12
N GLN A 338 -8.03 -5.36 -1.03
CA GLN A 338 -8.73 -5.60 -2.28
C GLN A 338 -10.18 -6.10 -2.04
N THR A 339 -10.38 -6.93 -1.02
CA THR A 339 -11.72 -7.38 -0.61
C THR A 339 -12.55 -6.20 -0.12
N TRP A 340 -12.00 -5.32 0.72
CA TRP A 340 -12.69 -4.12 1.19
C TRP A 340 -12.97 -3.14 0.06
N GLN A 341 -12.08 -3.00 -0.90
CA GLN A 341 -12.32 -2.19 -2.10
C GLN A 341 -13.53 -2.71 -2.88
N ARG A 342 -13.57 -4.03 -3.18
CA ARG A 342 -14.67 -4.65 -3.95
C ARG A 342 -16.00 -4.66 -3.21
N THR A 343 -15.99 -4.94 -1.88
CA THR A 343 -17.24 -5.18 -1.11
C THR A 343 -17.76 -3.94 -0.40
N ARG A 344 -16.93 -2.93 -0.15
CA ARG A 344 -17.24 -1.76 0.68
C ARG A 344 -16.91 -0.43 0.01
N ASP A 345 -16.41 -0.43 -1.22
CA ASP A 345 -15.89 0.77 -1.89
C ASP A 345 -14.87 1.52 -0.99
N PHE A 346 -13.98 0.74 -0.37
CA PHE A 346 -13.04 1.26 0.61
C PHE A 346 -11.60 1.10 0.12
N VAL A 347 -10.99 2.22 -0.26
CA VAL A 347 -9.55 2.33 -0.55
C VAL A 347 -8.96 3.23 0.54
N PRO A 348 -7.96 2.77 1.32
CA PRO A 348 -7.39 3.56 2.40
C PRO A 348 -6.42 4.64 1.89
N ASP A 349 -6.45 5.81 2.51
CA ASP A 349 -5.42 6.84 2.38
C ASP A 349 -4.25 6.60 3.36
N VAL A 350 -4.55 5.95 4.49
CA VAL A 350 -3.59 5.63 5.55
C VAL A 350 -3.74 4.17 5.96
N ILE A 351 -2.62 3.46 6.00
CA ILE A 351 -2.57 2.06 6.44
C ILE A 351 -1.69 2.01 7.69
N VAL A 352 -2.24 1.50 8.78
CA VAL A 352 -1.52 1.30 10.05
C VAL A 352 -1.43 -0.19 10.33
N ILE A 353 -0.22 -0.70 10.54
CA ILE A 353 0.03 -2.13 10.83
C ILE A 353 0.78 -2.23 12.16
N ASP A 354 0.10 -2.62 13.22
CA ASP A 354 0.66 -2.73 14.58
C ASP A 354 0.83 -4.21 14.97
N TYR A 355 2.02 -4.82 14.80
CA TYR A 355 3.27 -4.27 14.28
C TYR A 355 3.93 -5.24 13.26
N ALA A 356 4.86 -4.72 12.42
CA ALA A 356 5.39 -5.48 11.28
C ALA A 356 6.35 -6.62 11.64
N ASP A 357 7.09 -6.51 12.75
CA ASP A 357 8.16 -7.48 13.07
C ASP A 357 7.63 -8.90 13.32
N ILE A 358 6.33 -9.06 13.55
CA ILE A 358 5.66 -10.35 13.78
C ILE A 358 4.74 -10.79 12.63
N LEU A 359 4.79 -10.11 11.50
CA LEU A 359 4.13 -10.60 10.30
C LEU A 359 4.71 -11.94 9.87
N ALA A 360 3.89 -12.78 9.24
CA ALA A 360 4.38 -13.98 8.58
C ALA A 360 5.37 -13.61 7.45
N PRO A 361 6.29 -14.49 7.08
CA PRO A 361 7.16 -14.26 5.93
C PRO A 361 6.35 -14.20 4.63
N GLU A 362 6.83 -13.43 3.65
CA GLU A 362 6.25 -13.40 2.31
C GLU A 362 6.52 -14.73 1.57
N ASP A 363 7.71 -15.31 1.75
CA ASP A 363 8.05 -16.67 1.33
C ASP A 363 8.40 -17.53 2.56
N ALA A 364 7.69 -18.65 2.73
CA ALA A 364 7.89 -19.59 3.84
C ALA A 364 9.29 -20.22 3.87
N ARG A 365 10.03 -20.21 2.76
CA ARG A 365 11.39 -20.73 2.66
C ARG A 365 12.44 -19.79 3.26
N GLN A 366 12.09 -18.52 3.46
CA GLN A 366 13.03 -17.52 3.94
C GLN A 366 13.08 -17.49 5.47
N VAL A 367 14.30 -17.34 5.98
CA VAL A 367 14.56 -17.35 7.41
C VAL A 367 15.43 -16.15 7.83
N GLY A 368 15.29 -15.72 9.08
CA GLY A 368 16.14 -14.72 9.69
C GLY A 368 16.02 -13.33 9.04
N ARG A 369 17.18 -12.73 8.71
CA ARG A 369 17.27 -11.33 8.24
C ARG A 369 16.64 -11.11 6.86
N ASP A 370 16.68 -12.10 5.97
CA ASP A 370 16.13 -11.95 4.60
C ASP A 370 14.61 -11.89 4.62
N ARG A 371 13.96 -12.68 5.49
CA ARG A 371 12.53 -12.59 5.77
C ARG A 371 12.11 -11.17 6.15
N ILE A 372 12.84 -10.57 7.09
CA ILE A 372 12.55 -9.22 7.57
C ILE A 372 12.71 -8.19 6.45
N ASN A 373 13.81 -8.29 5.68
CA ASN A 373 14.06 -7.41 4.56
C ASN A 373 12.92 -7.44 3.52
N GLU A 374 12.43 -8.62 3.16
CA GLU A 374 11.31 -8.77 2.22
C GLU A 374 10.01 -8.20 2.75
N THR A 375 9.69 -8.44 4.02
CA THR A 375 8.51 -7.83 4.64
C THR A 375 8.55 -6.30 4.51
N TRP A 376 9.72 -5.67 4.76
CA TRP A 376 9.84 -4.22 4.65
C TRP A 376 9.84 -3.72 3.19
N MET A 377 10.38 -4.50 2.26
CA MET A 377 10.22 -4.24 0.81
C MET A 377 8.74 -4.31 0.39
N ALA A 378 8.02 -5.34 0.84
CA ALA A 378 6.59 -5.49 0.56
C ALA A 378 5.76 -4.35 1.17
N LEU A 379 6.07 -3.89 2.39
CA LEU A 379 5.44 -2.72 3.00
C LEU A 379 5.71 -1.44 2.21
N ARG A 380 6.92 -1.27 1.67
CA ARG A 380 7.24 -0.12 0.81
C ARG A 380 6.44 -0.17 -0.49
N ARG A 381 6.36 -1.34 -1.13
CA ARG A 381 5.51 -1.55 -2.31
C ARG A 381 4.05 -1.23 -1.99
N LEU A 382 3.52 -1.75 -0.86
CA LEU A 382 2.15 -1.48 -0.43
C LEU A 382 1.85 0.03 -0.34
N SER A 383 2.82 0.85 0.15
CA SER A 383 2.61 2.31 0.22
C SER A 383 2.48 2.95 -1.17
N GLN A 384 3.22 2.45 -2.15
CA GLN A 384 3.22 2.95 -3.52
C GLN A 384 1.99 2.46 -4.31
N ASP A 385 1.66 1.17 -4.24
CA ASP A 385 0.53 0.57 -4.97
C ASP A 385 -0.83 1.17 -4.54
N TYR A 386 -0.97 1.51 -3.25
CA TYR A 386 -2.19 2.14 -2.73
C TYR A 386 -2.14 3.67 -2.69
N HIS A 387 -1.02 4.29 -3.11
CA HIS A 387 -0.79 5.74 -2.93
C HIS A 387 -1.15 6.19 -1.51
N ALA A 388 -0.74 5.41 -0.52
CA ALA A 388 -1.12 5.57 0.88
C ALA A 388 0.08 5.88 1.77
N LEU A 389 -0.19 6.55 2.90
CA LEU A 389 0.76 6.63 4.00
C LEU A 389 0.70 5.33 4.81
N VAL A 390 1.79 4.59 4.87
CA VAL A 390 1.92 3.37 5.68
C VAL A 390 2.69 3.67 6.97
N LEU A 391 2.09 3.36 8.11
CA LEU A 391 2.64 3.61 9.46
C LEU A 391 2.83 2.28 10.19
N VAL A 392 4.07 1.99 10.60
CA VAL A 392 4.42 0.68 11.15
C VAL A 392 5.31 0.82 12.38
N PRO A 393 4.86 0.40 13.56
CA PRO A 393 5.75 0.23 14.70
C PRO A 393 6.81 -0.86 14.47
N THR A 394 8.00 -0.60 14.99
CA THR A 394 9.09 -1.58 15.07
C THR A 394 9.79 -1.52 16.42
N GLN A 395 10.38 -2.62 16.84
CA GLN A 395 11.09 -2.67 18.09
C GLN A 395 12.50 -2.09 17.95
N ALA A 396 12.93 -1.38 18.99
CA ALA A 396 14.31 -0.99 19.17
C ALA A 396 15.06 -2.08 19.96
N ASP A 397 16.38 -2.10 19.84
CA ASP A 397 17.25 -3.03 20.57
C ASP A 397 17.26 -2.79 22.09
N ALA A 398 17.88 -3.70 22.85
CA ALA A 398 17.97 -3.60 24.30
C ALA A 398 18.76 -2.36 24.77
N ALA A 399 19.76 -1.91 24.00
CA ALA A 399 20.55 -0.72 24.35
C ALA A 399 19.70 0.57 24.32
N SER A 400 18.61 0.58 23.58
CA SER A 400 17.69 1.73 23.49
C SER A 400 16.95 2.07 24.79
N TYR A 401 16.93 1.14 25.78
CA TYR A 401 16.32 1.42 27.09
C TYR A 401 17.14 2.40 27.93
N GLU A 402 18.46 2.39 27.75
CA GLU A 402 19.39 3.22 28.49
C GLU A 402 19.77 4.50 27.76
N GLN A 403 19.50 4.57 26.46
CA GLN A 403 19.85 5.73 25.66
C GLN A 403 18.83 6.86 25.82
N VAL A 404 19.36 8.07 25.93
CA VAL A 404 18.54 9.29 25.99
C VAL A 404 17.79 9.50 24.68
N THR A 405 18.43 9.28 23.53
CA THR A 405 17.84 9.46 22.21
C THR A 405 18.24 8.31 21.28
N GLN A 406 17.27 7.73 20.61
CA GLN A 406 17.50 6.65 19.65
C GLN A 406 18.15 7.15 18.37
N SER A 407 18.95 6.30 17.78
CA SER A 407 19.71 6.53 16.56
C SER A 407 19.56 5.35 15.58
N MET A 408 20.18 5.45 14.41
CA MET A 408 20.25 4.36 13.43
C MET A 408 20.89 3.08 13.96
N ARG A 409 21.61 3.13 15.09
CA ARG A 409 22.25 1.96 15.69
C ARG A 409 21.29 1.09 16.49
N ASN A 410 20.14 1.63 16.88
CA ASN A 410 19.17 1.00 17.80
C ASN A 410 18.09 0.15 17.12
N PHE A 411 18.21 -0.16 15.84
CA PHE A 411 17.30 -1.12 15.21
C PHE A 411 17.56 -2.53 15.71
N SER A 412 16.50 -3.19 16.19
CA SER A 412 16.55 -4.62 16.49
C SER A 412 16.56 -5.43 15.19
N GLU A 413 17.19 -6.57 15.22
CA GLU A 413 17.21 -7.63 14.20
C GLU A 413 17.91 -7.26 12.88
N ASP A 414 17.42 -6.29 12.09
CA ASP A 414 17.99 -5.96 10.78
C ASP A 414 17.98 -4.45 10.48
N LYS A 415 19.17 -3.88 10.25
CA LYS A 415 19.33 -2.46 9.86
C LYS A 415 18.81 -2.15 8.45
N ARG A 416 18.65 -3.16 7.58
CA ARG A 416 18.11 -2.99 6.22
C ARG A 416 16.69 -2.46 6.21
N LYS A 417 15.92 -2.65 7.30
CA LYS A 417 14.57 -2.04 7.47
C LYS A 417 14.58 -0.54 7.15
N GLN A 418 15.63 0.19 7.57
CA GLN A 418 15.75 1.63 7.35
C GLN A 418 15.83 2.00 5.88
N ALA A 419 16.45 1.13 5.07
CA ALA A 419 16.64 1.38 3.64
C ALA A 419 15.31 1.46 2.87
N HIS A 420 14.25 0.85 3.40
CA HIS A 420 12.93 0.84 2.77
C HIS A 420 12.01 1.94 3.29
N CYS A 421 12.32 2.53 4.46
CA CYS A 421 11.52 3.60 5.05
C CYS A 421 11.79 4.96 4.39
N THR A 422 10.75 5.78 4.22
CA THR A 422 10.89 7.21 3.89
C THR A 422 11.21 8.03 5.13
N GLY A 423 10.79 7.56 6.30
CA GLY A 423 11.14 8.15 7.59
C GLY A 423 11.11 7.15 8.73
N VAL A 424 11.91 7.41 9.76
CA VAL A 424 11.93 6.63 11.00
C VAL A 424 11.81 7.58 12.17
N LEU A 425 10.72 7.45 12.91
CA LEU A 425 10.40 8.26 14.09
C LEU A 425 10.75 7.50 15.37
N GLY A 426 11.69 8.01 16.17
CA GLY A 426 12.07 7.45 17.45
C GLY A 426 11.17 7.91 18.59
N LEU A 427 10.73 6.96 19.43
CA LEU A 427 9.98 7.22 20.66
C LEU A 427 10.93 7.10 21.87
N ASN A 428 11.28 8.22 22.46
CA ASN A 428 12.22 8.29 23.58
C ASN A 428 11.51 8.72 24.86
N GLN A 429 11.89 8.15 25.98
CA GLN A 429 11.33 8.52 27.26
C GLN A 429 12.24 8.04 28.41
N THR A 430 12.75 8.95 29.17
CA THR A 430 13.46 8.67 30.43
C THR A 430 12.47 8.47 31.60
N PRO A 431 12.90 7.89 32.74
CA PRO A 431 12.03 7.77 33.90
C PRO A 431 11.46 9.11 34.41
N PRO A 432 12.19 10.22 34.50
CA PRO A 432 11.65 11.54 34.84
C PRO A 432 10.60 12.03 33.84
N GLU A 433 10.85 11.88 32.53
CA GLU A 433 9.90 12.23 31.47
C GLU A 433 8.60 11.43 31.59
N LYS A 434 8.72 10.12 31.89
CA LYS A 434 7.55 9.27 32.10
C LYS A 434 6.73 9.71 33.30
N GLN A 435 7.37 10.13 34.38
CA GLN A 435 6.72 10.67 35.57
C GLN A 435 6.00 12.00 35.26
N ALA A 436 6.63 12.86 34.46
CA ALA A 436 6.06 14.11 33.98
C ALA A 436 5.03 13.93 32.85
N GLN A 437 4.73 12.71 32.44
CA GLN A 437 3.85 12.39 31.31
C GLN A 437 4.32 12.99 29.97
N VAL A 438 5.63 13.06 29.76
CA VAL A 438 6.28 13.58 28.53
C VAL A 438 6.94 12.45 27.77
N MET A 439 6.92 12.54 26.46
CA MET A 439 7.69 11.69 25.53
C MET A 439 8.42 12.59 24.54
N ARG A 440 9.63 12.20 24.15
CA ARG A 440 10.36 12.89 23.08
C ARG A 440 10.32 12.08 21.81
N LEU A 441 10.09 12.79 20.71
CA LEU A 441 10.16 12.25 19.36
C LEU A 441 11.34 12.86 18.63
N ASN A 442 12.11 12.05 17.92
CA ASN A 442 13.15 12.54 17.03
C ASN A 442 13.06 11.80 15.68
N TRP A 443 13.45 12.46 14.61
CA TRP A 443 13.67 11.78 13.35
C TRP A 443 15.02 11.07 13.38
N ILE A 444 15.02 9.78 13.10
CA ILE A 444 16.23 8.96 12.97
C ILE A 444 16.65 8.89 11.51
N VAL A 445 15.66 8.82 10.62
CA VAL A 445 15.80 8.86 9.17
C VAL A 445 14.66 9.73 8.62
N LEU A 446 14.98 10.57 7.64
CA LEU A 446 14.00 11.31 6.86
C LEU A 446 14.59 11.54 5.46
N ARG A 447 13.90 11.11 4.40
CA ARG A 447 14.43 11.18 3.02
C ARG A 447 14.10 12.49 2.33
N GLU A 448 12.83 12.93 2.43
CA GLU A 448 12.29 14.01 1.60
C GLU A 448 12.49 15.40 2.20
N SER A 449 13.05 15.50 3.40
CA SER A 449 13.25 16.77 4.09
C SER A 449 14.52 16.76 4.91
N PRO A 450 15.21 17.91 5.02
CA PRO A 450 16.33 18.05 5.94
C PRO A 450 15.84 17.94 7.39
N PHE A 451 16.59 17.24 8.22
CA PHE A 451 16.30 17.14 9.65
C PHE A 451 17.59 17.24 10.49
N LEU A 452 17.43 17.67 11.73
CA LEU A 452 18.49 17.70 12.72
C LEU A 452 18.25 16.57 13.73
N ALA A 453 19.14 15.60 13.80
CA ALA A 453 18.98 14.39 14.64
C ALA A 453 18.84 14.71 16.14
N HIS A 454 19.36 15.84 16.61
CA HIS A 454 19.25 16.30 18.00
C HIS A 454 17.98 17.10 18.29
N ARG A 455 17.28 17.58 17.26
CA ARG A 455 16.02 18.31 17.42
C ARG A 455 14.91 17.37 17.80
N CYS A 456 14.30 17.57 18.96
CA CYS A 456 13.27 16.71 19.50
C CYS A 456 11.95 17.45 19.66
N LEU A 457 10.85 16.78 19.34
CA LEU A 457 9.50 17.20 19.70
C LEU A 457 9.15 16.56 21.04
N TYR A 458 8.97 17.39 22.05
CA TYR A 458 8.48 16.98 23.37
C TYR A 458 6.96 16.96 23.37
N VAL A 459 6.37 15.86 23.78
CA VAL A 459 4.92 15.61 23.69
C VAL A 459 4.36 15.26 25.05
N GLY A 460 3.39 16.04 25.52
CA GLY A 460 2.59 15.71 26.68
C GLY A 460 1.61 14.59 26.37
N GLN A 461 1.58 13.55 27.20
CA GLN A 461 0.77 12.36 27.04
C GLN A 461 -0.22 12.16 28.18
N CYS A 462 -1.34 11.52 27.93
CA CYS A 462 -2.26 11.04 28.96
C CYS A 462 -2.76 9.61 28.64
N PRO A 463 -1.93 8.57 28.93
CA PRO A 463 -2.26 7.19 28.61
C PRO A 463 -3.56 6.71 29.27
N THR A 464 -3.87 7.21 30.48
CA THR A 464 -5.13 6.95 31.21
C THR A 464 -6.36 7.30 30.39
N LEU A 465 -6.27 8.31 29.54
CA LEU A 465 -7.33 8.74 28.62
C LEU A 465 -7.07 8.33 27.16
N GLY A 466 -6.09 7.47 26.92
CA GLY A 466 -5.73 6.99 25.61
C GLY A 466 -5.17 8.07 24.68
N ARG A 467 -4.52 9.09 25.21
CA ARG A 467 -3.94 10.20 24.44
C ARG A 467 -2.42 10.08 24.38
N ALA A 468 -1.91 9.69 23.24
CA ALA A 468 -0.46 9.73 22.98
C ALA A 468 0.03 11.17 22.72
N TYR A 469 -0.86 12.05 22.29
CA TYR A 469 -0.60 13.47 22.09
C TYR A 469 -1.67 14.32 22.77
N CYS A 470 -1.26 15.20 23.67
CA CYS A 470 -2.08 16.24 24.29
C CYS A 470 -1.64 17.64 23.84
N CYS A 471 -0.34 17.94 23.94
CA CYS A 471 0.35 19.16 23.53
C CYS A 471 1.77 18.78 23.09
N GLY A 472 2.49 19.69 22.48
CA GLY A 472 3.89 19.45 22.09
C GLY A 472 4.63 20.75 21.80
N ALA A 473 5.93 20.72 22.04
CA ALA A 473 6.87 21.78 21.72
C ALA A 473 8.18 21.19 21.20
N VAL A 474 8.86 21.90 20.30
CA VAL A 474 10.19 21.54 19.80
C VAL A 474 11.22 22.26 20.66
N LEU A 475 12.03 21.49 21.39
CA LEU A 475 13.04 22.03 22.31
C LEU A 475 14.43 21.62 21.88
#